data_17e670192e1c86a9397d93a91c57d28f
#
_entry.id   17e670192e1c86a9397d93a91c57d28f
#
_cell.length_a   1.000
_cell.length_b   1.000
_cell.length_c   1.000
_cell.angle_alpha   90.00
_cell.angle_beta   90.00
_cell.angle_gamma   90.00
#
_symmetry.space_group_name_H-M   'P 1'
#
loop_
_entity.id
_entity.type
_entity.pdbx_description
1 polymer ?
#
loop_
_entity_poly.entity_id
_entity_poly.type
_entity_poly.pdbx_seq_one_letter_code
_entity_poly.pdbx_strand_id
1 'polypeptide(L)'
;MECEPALDKALALTGGVIQTTDEYELLERTGLNSSCSSVMKVAAKSCKYEKFNEKGLFLSEHRRCYNEIIEYCNMLVYKGNLQPLRGDGKEDKKLAIRQWPQMGFKQIDADYSGRKGSSRLNRVEAEKIAEWLKNSFEFIVNAYPKEEIKNLVGIITPFKAQVKCIEAELRRNIPSLWNKISVGTVHTFQGAERKIIILSTVYGSKDGCFFIDANKSLMNVAVSRAKDYFFVFGDLNCLKDTKSSASGLLKKCVNGNQI
;
A
#
# COMPACT_ATOMS: atom_id res chain seq x y z
N MET A 1 -13.61 -4.02 -12.58
CA MET A 1 -13.84 -5.45 -12.86
C MET A 1 -13.06 -5.73 -14.12
N GLU A 2 -11.97 -6.46 -14.01
CA GLU A 2 -11.21 -6.86 -15.21
C GLU A 2 -11.99 -7.96 -15.91
N CYS A 3 -12.23 -7.81 -17.20
CA CYS A 3 -12.88 -8.82 -18.03
C CYS A 3 -11.88 -9.97 -18.26
N GLU A 4 -12.31 -11.21 -18.13
CA GLU A 4 -11.46 -12.34 -18.48
C GLU A 4 -11.14 -12.33 -19.98
N PRO A 5 -9.88 -12.62 -20.40
CA PRO A 5 -9.48 -12.55 -21.81
C PRO A 5 -10.36 -13.38 -22.75
N ALA A 6 -10.79 -14.56 -22.33
CA ALA A 6 -11.68 -15.42 -23.12
C ALA A 6 -13.07 -14.79 -23.33
N LEU A 7 -13.61 -14.16 -22.30
CA LEU A 7 -14.89 -13.47 -22.37
C LEU A 7 -14.80 -12.20 -23.23
N ASP A 8 -13.71 -11.43 -23.09
CA ASP A 8 -13.46 -10.24 -23.89
C ASP A 8 -13.37 -10.57 -25.38
N LYS A 9 -12.63 -11.64 -25.73
CA LYS A 9 -12.53 -12.14 -27.11
C LYS A 9 -13.89 -12.57 -27.66
N ALA A 10 -14.68 -13.32 -26.88
CA ALA A 10 -16.01 -13.76 -27.28
C ALA A 10 -16.97 -12.58 -27.51
N LEU A 11 -16.96 -11.59 -26.62
CA LEU A 11 -17.77 -10.38 -26.75
C LEU A 11 -17.34 -9.52 -27.95
N ALA A 12 -16.05 -9.42 -28.24
CA ALA A 12 -15.54 -8.69 -29.38
C ALA A 12 -15.98 -9.34 -30.72
N LEU A 13 -15.98 -10.67 -30.80
CA LEU A 13 -16.48 -11.43 -31.95
C LEU A 13 -18.00 -11.31 -32.11
N THR A 14 -18.77 -11.53 -31.04
CA THR A 14 -20.24 -11.50 -31.07
C THR A 14 -20.79 -10.08 -31.29
N GLY A 15 -20.08 -9.08 -30.78
CA GLY A 15 -20.41 -7.66 -30.94
C GLY A 15 -19.96 -7.07 -32.29
N GLY A 16 -19.34 -7.84 -33.18
CA GLY A 16 -18.87 -7.38 -34.49
C GLY A 16 -17.72 -6.37 -34.44
N VAL A 17 -17.01 -6.29 -33.30
CA VAL A 17 -15.81 -5.43 -33.13
C VAL A 17 -14.61 -6.01 -33.88
N ILE A 18 -14.54 -7.34 -33.95
CA ILE A 18 -13.58 -8.11 -34.74
C ILE A 18 -14.29 -9.22 -35.49
N GLN A 19 -13.71 -9.66 -36.60
CA GLN A 19 -14.23 -10.76 -37.41
C GLN A 19 -13.44 -12.05 -37.25
N THR A 20 -12.17 -11.94 -36.84
CA THR A 20 -11.25 -13.08 -36.73
C THR A 20 -10.51 -13.06 -35.40
N THR A 21 -9.93 -14.22 -35.05
CA THR A 21 -9.06 -14.35 -33.86
C THR A 21 -7.75 -13.57 -34.02
N ASP A 22 -7.26 -13.42 -35.25
CA ASP A 22 -6.02 -12.69 -35.53
C ASP A 22 -6.20 -11.19 -35.31
N GLU A 23 -7.39 -10.65 -35.58
CA GLU A 23 -7.74 -9.28 -35.24
C GLU A 23 -7.78 -9.06 -33.71
N TYR A 24 -8.20 -10.06 -32.94
CA TYR A 24 -8.11 -9.95 -31.49
C TYR A 24 -6.66 -9.88 -30.97
N GLU A 25 -5.76 -10.68 -31.56
CA GLU A 25 -4.34 -10.61 -31.23
C GLU A 25 -3.72 -9.25 -31.62
N LEU A 26 -4.23 -8.63 -32.69
CA LEU A 26 -3.84 -7.26 -33.04
C LEU A 26 -4.33 -6.25 -31.98
N LEU A 27 -5.57 -6.39 -31.46
CA LEU A 27 -6.07 -5.58 -30.36
C LEU A 27 -5.24 -5.77 -29.09
N GLU A 28 -4.81 -6.99 -28.76
CA GLU A 28 -3.92 -7.25 -27.63
C GLU A 28 -2.56 -6.56 -27.81
N ARG A 29 -1.92 -6.74 -28.96
CA ARG A 29 -0.62 -6.11 -29.28
C ARG A 29 -0.70 -4.58 -29.26
N THR A 30 -1.80 -4.01 -29.72
CA THR A 30 -2.04 -2.57 -29.69
C THR A 30 -2.52 -2.07 -28.33
N GLY A 31 -2.94 -2.99 -27.40
CA GLY A 31 -3.46 -2.65 -26.08
C GLY A 31 -4.84 -2.01 -26.14
N LEU A 32 -5.63 -2.36 -27.15
CA LEU A 32 -7.00 -1.88 -27.35
C LEU A 32 -8.06 -2.88 -26.86
N ASN A 33 -7.64 -4.05 -26.34
CA ASN A 33 -8.55 -5.01 -25.72
C ASN A 33 -8.97 -4.56 -24.31
N SER A 34 -10.15 -4.94 -23.86
CA SER A 34 -10.70 -4.52 -22.57
C SER A 34 -10.17 -5.37 -21.39
N SER A 35 -9.65 -6.57 -21.65
CA SER A 35 -9.14 -7.48 -20.62
C SER A 35 -7.77 -7.08 -20.05
N CYS A 36 -6.87 -6.55 -20.89
CA CYS A 36 -5.48 -6.24 -20.50
C CYS A 36 -5.13 -4.76 -20.62
N SER A 37 -6.07 -3.92 -21.03
CA SER A 37 -5.83 -2.50 -21.31
C SER A 37 -6.56 -1.56 -20.34
N SER A 38 -6.20 -0.31 -20.44
CA SER A 38 -6.87 0.80 -19.76
C SER A 38 -6.75 2.03 -20.66
N VAL A 39 -7.61 3.03 -20.42
CA VAL A 39 -7.53 4.31 -21.15
C VAL A 39 -6.13 4.90 -21.08
N MET A 40 -5.44 4.77 -19.94
CA MET A 40 -4.07 5.25 -19.77
C MET A 40 -3.07 4.49 -20.64
N LYS A 41 -3.21 3.17 -20.78
CA LYS A 41 -2.34 2.37 -21.66
C LYS A 41 -2.56 2.71 -23.13
N VAL A 42 -3.80 2.92 -23.54
CA VAL A 42 -4.14 3.35 -24.92
C VAL A 42 -3.57 4.74 -25.20
N ALA A 43 -3.78 5.69 -24.30
CA ALA A 43 -3.26 7.05 -24.42
C ALA A 43 -1.72 7.07 -24.45
N ALA A 44 -1.07 6.27 -23.61
CA ALA A 44 0.39 6.15 -23.60
C ALA A 44 0.93 5.64 -24.94
N LYS A 45 0.27 4.66 -25.59
CA LYS A 45 0.69 4.16 -26.91
C LYS A 45 0.64 5.21 -28.00
N SER A 46 -0.31 6.14 -27.92
CA SER A 46 -0.46 7.26 -28.87
C SER A 46 0.49 8.43 -28.54
N CYS A 47 1.16 8.40 -27.38
CA CYS A 47 2.06 9.46 -26.98
C CYS A 47 3.36 9.43 -27.78
N LYS A 48 3.84 10.62 -28.20
CA LYS A 48 5.12 10.78 -28.90
C LYS A 48 6.32 10.78 -27.96
N TYR A 49 6.09 11.04 -26.68
CA TYR A 49 7.16 11.06 -25.68
C TYR A 49 7.44 9.65 -25.15
N GLU A 50 8.71 9.36 -24.96
CA GLU A 50 9.18 8.11 -24.38
C GLU A 50 10.29 8.40 -23.37
N LYS A 51 10.21 7.79 -22.20
CA LYS A 51 11.26 7.88 -21.18
C LYS A 51 11.34 6.55 -20.43
N PHE A 52 12.56 6.07 -20.17
CA PHE A 52 12.80 4.79 -19.49
C PHE A 52 12.17 3.58 -20.17
N ASN A 53 12.13 3.57 -21.51
CA ASN A 53 11.48 2.55 -22.34
C ASN A 53 9.96 2.44 -22.11
N GLU A 54 9.33 3.49 -21.65
CA GLU A 54 7.87 3.58 -21.50
C GLU A 54 7.35 4.81 -22.22
N LYS A 55 6.27 4.64 -23.01
CA LYS A 55 5.62 5.75 -23.69
C LYS A 55 4.78 6.57 -22.72
N GLY A 56 4.81 7.87 -22.86
CA GLY A 56 4.10 8.82 -22.02
C GLY A 56 5.02 9.77 -21.26
N LEU A 57 4.42 10.70 -20.52
CA LEU A 57 5.15 11.60 -19.63
C LEU A 57 5.36 10.92 -18.29
N PHE A 58 6.60 10.82 -17.85
CA PHE A 58 6.96 10.30 -16.54
C PHE A 58 7.15 11.44 -15.54
N LEU A 59 6.28 11.49 -14.51
CA LEU A 59 6.39 12.43 -13.41
C LEU A 59 7.42 11.89 -12.41
N SER A 60 8.67 12.31 -12.56
CA SER A 60 9.79 11.79 -11.77
C SER A 60 9.90 12.38 -10.37
N GLU A 61 9.42 13.61 -10.15
CA GLU A 61 9.56 14.28 -8.86
C GLU A 61 8.55 13.78 -7.82
N HIS A 62 9.06 13.41 -6.65
CA HIS A 62 8.21 13.04 -5.52
C HIS A 62 8.46 13.94 -4.32
N ARG A 63 7.40 14.63 -3.87
CA ARG A 63 7.45 15.65 -2.80
C ARG A 63 6.56 15.33 -1.59
N ARG A 64 5.85 14.18 -1.59
CA ARG A 64 4.88 13.84 -0.55
C ARG A 64 5.51 13.17 0.65
N CYS A 65 6.17 12.03 0.42
CA CYS A 65 6.78 11.21 1.46
C CYS A 65 8.22 11.65 1.72
N TYR A 66 8.72 11.44 2.93
CA TYR A 66 10.16 11.51 3.15
C TYR A 66 10.90 10.47 2.31
N ASN A 67 12.18 10.75 2.03
CA ASN A 67 12.98 9.96 1.09
C ASN A 67 13.05 8.49 1.48
N GLU A 68 13.21 8.16 2.76
CA GLU A 68 13.26 6.78 3.25
C GLU A 68 11.98 6.00 2.92
N ILE A 69 10.81 6.64 3.05
CA ILE A 69 9.52 5.99 2.75
C ILE A 69 9.36 5.76 1.25
N ILE A 70 9.60 6.79 0.44
CA ILE A 70 9.37 6.67 -1.00
C ILE A 70 10.43 5.81 -1.69
N GLU A 71 11.60 5.62 -1.09
CA GLU A 71 12.64 4.74 -1.63
C GLU A 71 12.16 3.29 -1.78
N TYR A 72 11.34 2.79 -0.85
CA TYR A 72 10.67 1.51 -1.02
C TYR A 72 9.87 1.44 -2.32
N CYS A 73 9.03 2.45 -2.59
CA CYS A 73 8.24 2.52 -3.81
C CYS A 73 9.12 2.66 -5.05
N ASN A 74 10.16 3.48 -4.96
CA ASN A 74 11.12 3.72 -6.02
C ASN A 74 11.81 2.43 -6.47
N MET A 75 12.26 1.63 -5.53
CA MET A 75 12.87 0.32 -5.81
C MET A 75 11.85 -0.73 -6.27
N LEU A 76 10.62 -0.71 -5.70
CA LEU A 76 9.62 -1.75 -5.98
C LEU A 76 9.01 -1.65 -7.38
N VAL A 77 8.69 -0.42 -7.83
CA VAL A 77 7.87 -0.17 -9.03
C VAL A 77 8.59 0.72 -10.04
N TYR A 78 9.31 1.75 -9.57
CA TYR A 78 9.84 2.79 -10.45
C TYR A 78 11.30 2.56 -10.87
N LYS A 79 11.90 1.41 -10.51
CA LYS A 79 13.26 1.01 -10.93
C LYS A 79 14.34 2.05 -10.60
N GLY A 80 14.15 2.82 -9.52
CA GLY A 80 15.08 3.90 -9.13
C GLY A 80 14.89 5.24 -9.88
N ASN A 81 13.87 5.37 -10.72
CA ASN A 81 13.69 6.54 -11.59
C ASN A 81 12.96 7.72 -10.92
N LEU A 82 12.37 7.53 -9.71
CA LEU A 82 11.83 8.66 -8.97
C LEU A 82 12.95 9.52 -8.38
N GLN A 83 12.69 10.82 -8.30
CA GLN A 83 13.52 11.80 -7.64
C GLN A 83 12.85 12.24 -6.35
N PRO A 84 13.26 11.71 -5.18
CA PRO A 84 12.75 12.15 -3.89
C PRO A 84 13.22 13.58 -3.60
N LEU A 85 12.29 14.51 -3.44
CA LEU A 85 12.59 15.93 -3.25
C LEU A 85 12.11 16.49 -1.90
N ARG A 86 11.55 15.63 -1.04
CA ARG A 86 11.11 16.09 0.29
C ARG A 86 12.22 16.14 1.32
N GLY A 87 13.32 15.46 1.09
CA GLY A 87 14.44 15.32 2.01
C GLY A 87 14.35 14.05 2.86
N ASP A 88 15.36 13.83 3.68
CA ASP A 88 15.46 12.66 4.56
C ASP A 88 14.83 12.88 5.95
N GLY A 89 14.42 14.09 6.26
CA GLY A 89 13.79 14.47 7.52
C GLY A 89 14.73 14.53 8.73
N LYS A 90 15.96 14.05 8.64
CA LYS A 90 16.89 14.01 9.78
C LYS A 90 17.19 15.40 10.35
N GLU A 91 17.36 16.36 9.47
CA GLU A 91 17.56 17.76 9.81
C GLU A 91 16.30 18.61 9.62
N ASP A 92 15.21 18.02 9.14
CA ASP A 92 13.97 18.72 8.83
C ASP A 92 13.24 19.09 10.14
N LYS A 93 13.18 20.40 10.42
CA LYS A 93 12.42 20.93 11.55
C LYS A 93 10.93 20.63 11.47
N LYS A 94 10.43 20.23 10.30
CA LYS A 94 9.02 19.87 10.07
C LYS A 94 8.69 18.44 10.47
N LEU A 95 9.71 17.58 10.71
CA LEU A 95 9.49 16.24 11.21
C LEU A 95 9.05 16.33 12.67
N ALA A 96 7.80 16.08 12.94
CA ALA A 96 7.19 16.35 14.23
C ALA A 96 7.63 15.37 15.33
N ILE A 97 7.86 14.11 14.99
CA ILE A 97 8.22 13.05 15.93
C ILE A 97 9.60 12.47 15.56
N ARG A 98 10.64 13.01 16.18
CA ARG A 98 12.03 12.65 15.81
C ARG A 98 12.52 11.32 16.38
N GLN A 99 11.89 10.83 17.43
CA GLN A 99 12.27 9.59 18.09
C GLN A 99 11.84 8.32 17.35
N TRP A 100 10.92 8.45 16.40
CA TRP A 100 10.48 7.32 15.60
C TRP A 100 11.22 7.27 14.26
N PRO A 101 11.56 6.06 13.78
CA PRO A 101 12.04 5.88 12.41
C PRO A 101 10.92 6.20 11.43
N GLN A 102 11.25 6.72 10.25
CA GLN A 102 10.24 7.01 9.22
C GLN A 102 9.59 5.72 8.68
N MET A 103 10.36 4.64 8.60
CA MET A 103 9.85 3.29 8.36
C MET A 103 10.20 2.40 9.54
N GLY A 104 9.21 1.94 10.27
CA GLY A 104 9.37 1.15 11.48
C GLY A 104 8.47 -0.07 11.53
N PHE A 105 8.68 -0.92 12.51
CA PHE A 105 7.84 -2.10 12.73
C PHE A 105 7.55 -2.38 14.20
N LYS A 106 6.45 -3.06 14.42
CA LYS A 106 6.07 -3.69 15.69
C LYS A 106 5.94 -5.18 15.47
N GLN A 107 6.86 -5.95 16.03
CA GLN A 107 6.81 -7.41 15.95
C GLN A 107 5.61 -7.93 16.74
N ILE A 108 4.84 -8.79 16.10
CA ILE A 108 3.68 -9.46 16.68
C ILE A 108 3.73 -10.91 16.24
N ASP A 109 4.23 -11.77 17.09
CA ASP A 109 4.44 -13.18 16.78
C ASP A 109 3.11 -13.89 16.60
N ALA A 110 2.98 -14.61 15.51
CA ALA A 110 1.85 -15.44 15.19
C ALA A 110 2.26 -16.59 14.26
N ASP A 111 1.83 -17.81 14.54
CA ASP A 111 2.08 -18.95 13.65
C ASP A 111 1.21 -18.85 12.40
N TYR A 112 -0.08 -18.62 12.58
CA TYR A 112 -1.07 -18.53 11.52
C TYR A 112 -2.07 -17.39 11.75
N SER A 113 -2.55 -16.80 10.66
CA SER A 113 -3.72 -15.92 10.70
C SER A 113 -5.01 -16.72 10.92
N GLY A 114 -5.97 -16.11 11.62
CA GLY A 114 -7.35 -16.59 11.66
C GLY A 114 -8.07 -16.36 10.33
N ARG A 115 -9.28 -16.94 10.19
CA ARG A 115 -10.15 -16.74 9.02
C ARG A 115 -11.57 -16.41 9.42
N LYS A 116 -12.23 -15.59 8.60
CA LYS A 116 -13.67 -15.36 8.62
C LYS A 116 -14.18 -15.46 7.18
N GLY A 117 -14.77 -16.63 6.85
CA GLY A 117 -15.03 -17.00 5.46
C GLY A 117 -13.73 -17.08 4.65
N SER A 118 -13.68 -16.46 3.49
CA SER A 118 -12.49 -16.39 2.64
C SER A 118 -11.46 -15.33 3.08
N SER A 119 -11.81 -14.46 4.04
CA SER A 119 -10.95 -13.35 4.46
C SER A 119 -10.14 -13.68 5.70
N ARG A 120 -8.88 -13.26 5.75
CA ARG A 120 -7.98 -13.46 6.88
C ARG A 120 -8.15 -12.37 7.94
N LEU A 121 -7.81 -12.70 9.18
CA LEU A 121 -7.73 -11.76 10.30
C LEU A 121 -6.70 -12.22 11.33
N ASN A 122 -6.15 -11.26 12.08
CA ASN A 122 -5.29 -11.48 13.22
C ASN A 122 -5.75 -10.57 14.37
N ARG A 123 -6.37 -11.16 15.39
CA ARG A 123 -6.93 -10.40 16.51
C ARG A 123 -5.84 -9.79 17.38
N VAL A 124 -4.77 -10.52 17.63
CA VAL A 124 -3.64 -10.03 18.42
C VAL A 124 -3.02 -8.79 17.78
N GLU A 125 -2.90 -8.80 16.46
CA GLU A 125 -2.40 -7.65 15.69
C GLU A 125 -3.35 -6.44 15.81
N ALA A 126 -4.66 -6.65 15.72
CA ALA A 126 -5.66 -5.60 15.90
C ALA A 126 -5.63 -5.01 17.33
N GLU A 127 -5.51 -5.85 18.35
CA GLU A 127 -5.37 -5.44 19.76
C GLU A 127 -4.09 -4.61 19.97
N LYS A 128 -2.96 -5.06 19.44
CA LYS A 128 -1.67 -4.34 19.57
C LYS A 128 -1.67 -3.00 18.82
N ILE A 129 -2.33 -2.89 17.69
CA ILE A 129 -2.52 -1.61 16.99
C ILE A 129 -3.35 -0.65 17.87
N ALA A 130 -4.47 -1.12 18.43
CA ALA A 130 -5.33 -0.30 19.28
C ALA A 130 -4.62 0.13 20.57
N GLU A 131 -3.85 -0.77 21.20
CA GLU A 131 -3.05 -0.49 22.39
C GLU A 131 -1.97 0.56 22.09
N TRP A 132 -1.22 0.39 21.00
CA TRP A 132 -0.19 1.34 20.58
C TRP A 132 -0.79 2.73 20.32
N LEU A 133 -1.92 2.80 19.61
CA LEU A 133 -2.60 4.06 19.37
C LEU A 133 -3.09 4.71 20.65
N LYS A 134 -3.68 3.94 21.58
CA LYS A 134 -4.11 4.44 22.89
C LYS A 134 -2.97 5.14 23.64
N ASN A 135 -1.77 4.53 23.61
CA ASN A 135 -0.61 5.04 24.32
C ASN A 135 0.08 6.21 23.59
N SER A 136 -0.02 6.26 22.28
CA SER A 136 0.73 7.23 21.45
C SER A 136 -0.12 8.40 20.94
N PHE A 137 -1.45 8.33 21.00
CA PHE A 137 -2.31 9.24 20.27
C PHE A 137 -2.23 10.68 20.76
N GLU A 138 -2.17 10.89 22.05
CA GLU A 138 -2.01 12.24 22.63
C GLU A 138 -0.68 12.87 22.18
N PHE A 139 0.38 12.08 22.19
CA PHE A 139 1.69 12.51 21.69
C PHE A 139 1.65 12.84 20.19
N ILE A 140 0.95 12.04 19.37
CA ILE A 140 0.76 12.31 17.95
C ILE A 140 0.00 13.64 17.75
N VAL A 141 -1.11 13.85 18.44
CA VAL A 141 -1.90 15.09 18.32
C VAL A 141 -1.06 16.32 18.69
N ASN A 142 -0.32 16.24 19.78
CA ASN A 142 0.54 17.32 20.24
C ASN A 142 1.68 17.64 19.25
N ALA A 143 2.18 16.62 18.54
CA ALA A 143 3.19 16.79 17.51
C ALA A 143 2.67 17.47 16.22
N TYR A 144 1.36 17.40 15.98
CA TYR A 144 0.71 17.97 14.79
C TYR A 144 -0.46 18.93 15.15
N PRO A 145 -0.22 20.01 15.88
CA PRO A 145 -1.29 20.86 16.44
C PRO A 145 -2.16 21.56 15.40
N LYS A 146 -1.70 21.65 14.14
CA LYS A 146 -2.42 22.29 13.03
C LYS A 146 -3.15 21.31 12.12
N GLU A 147 -3.03 20.01 12.37
CA GLU A 147 -3.64 18.99 11.52
C GLU A 147 -4.95 18.49 12.13
N GLU A 148 -5.92 18.22 11.29
CA GLU A 148 -7.13 17.55 11.74
C GLU A 148 -6.84 16.09 12.10
N ILE A 149 -7.46 15.59 13.16
CA ILE A 149 -7.26 14.21 13.67
C ILE A 149 -7.40 13.17 12.56
N LYS A 150 -8.42 13.34 11.68
CA LYS A 150 -8.66 12.40 10.56
C LYS A 150 -7.51 12.31 9.55
N ASN A 151 -6.60 13.30 9.54
CA ASN A 151 -5.44 13.35 8.64
C ASN A 151 -4.16 12.82 9.29
N LEU A 152 -4.20 12.51 10.60
CA LEU A 152 -3.02 12.08 11.34
C LEU A 152 -2.70 10.61 11.08
N VAL A 153 -3.64 9.71 11.33
CA VAL A 153 -3.39 8.27 11.28
C VAL A 153 -4.34 7.56 10.32
N GLY A 154 -3.80 6.66 9.53
CA GLY A 154 -4.55 5.71 8.72
C GLY A 154 -4.03 4.29 8.93
N ILE A 155 -4.93 3.31 8.95
CA ILE A 155 -4.59 1.90 9.11
C ILE A 155 -5.03 1.16 7.85
N ILE A 156 -4.06 0.53 7.19
CA ILE A 156 -4.24 -0.21 5.95
C ILE A 156 -4.02 -1.69 6.21
N THR A 157 -4.88 -2.53 5.67
CA THR A 157 -4.71 -3.98 5.70
C THR A 157 -5.18 -4.61 4.40
N PRO A 158 -4.62 -5.75 3.98
CA PRO A 158 -5.07 -6.45 2.77
C PRO A 158 -6.49 -7.04 2.87
N PHE A 159 -7.01 -7.26 4.09
CA PHE A 159 -8.18 -8.11 4.30
C PHE A 159 -9.36 -7.38 4.95
N LYS A 160 -10.56 -7.50 4.35
CA LYS A 160 -11.81 -6.90 4.87
C LYS A 160 -12.18 -7.40 6.27
N ALA A 161 -11.89 -8.67 6.61
CA ALA A 161 -12.16 -9.19 7.95
C ALA A 161 -11.27 -8.50 9.00
N GLN A 162 -10.01 -8.19 8.66
CA GLN A 162 -9.10 -7.45 9.53
C GLN A 162 -9.55 -6.00 9.74
N VAL A 163 -10.07 -5.34 8.72
CA VAL A 163 -10.65 -3.99 8.87
C VAL A 163 -11.67 -3.99 10.00
N LYS A 164 -12.66 -4.91 9.95
CA LYS A 164 -13.68 -5.01 11.00
C LYS A 164 -13.12 -5.38 12.37
N CYS A 165 -12.08 -6.20 12.40
CA CYS A 165 -11.41 -6.58 13.63
C CYS A 165 -10.73 -5.36 14.27
N ILE A 166 -9.97 -4.59 13.50
CA ILE A 166 -9.30 -3.37 13.95
C ILE A 166 -10.32 -2.32 14.41
N GLU A 167 -11.39 -2.08 13.65
CA GLU A 167 -12.45 -1.14 14.03
C GLU A 167 -13.10 -1.52 15.37
N ALA A 168 -13.34 -2.81 15.60
CA ALA A 168 -13.89 -3.29 16.87
C ALA A 168 -12.94 -3.03 18.05
N GLU A 169 -11.65 -3.28 17.87
CA GLU A 169 -10.62 -3.03 18.89
C GLU A 169 -10.43 -1.53 19.15
N LEU A 170 -10.44 -0.69 18.12
CA LEU A 170 -10.38 0.76 18.27
C LEU A 170 -11.61 1.28 19.04
N ARG A 171 -12.80 0.79 18.72
CA ARG A 171 -14.04 1.18 19.44
C ARG A 171 -13.98 0.80 20.91
N ARG A 172 -13.43 -0.37 21.24
CA ARG A 172 -13.28 -0.85 22.62
C ARG A 172 -12.22 -0.06 23.40
N ASN A 173 -11.07 0.22 22.79
CA ASN A 173 -9.90 0.78 23.49
C ASN A 173 -9.87 2.33 23.46
N ILE A 174 -10.38 2.95 22.40
CA ILE A 174 -10.36 4.42 22.19
C ILE A 174 -11.71 4.93 21.66
N PRO A 175 -12.83 4.76 22.39
CA PRO A 175 -14.18 5.04 21.91
C PRO A 175 -14.42 6.47 21.43
N SER A 176 -13.70 7.45 21.98
CA SER A 176 -13.78 8.86 21.58
C SER A 176 -13.10 9.20 20.25
N LEU A 177 -12.26 8.30 19.74
CA LEU A 177 -11.38 8.56 18.60
C LEU A 177 -11.57 7.57 17.45
N TRP A 178 -12.16 6.39 17.69
CA TRP A 178 -12.21 5.31 16.71
C TRP A 178 -12.80 5.73 15.34
N ASN A 179 -13.81 6.59 15.35
CA ASN A 179 -14.47 7.09 14.13
C ASN A 179 -13.69 8.21 13.41
N LYS A 180 -12.62 8.71 14.03
CA LYS A 180 -11.73 9.72 13.45
C LYS A 180 -10.47 9.10 12.85
N ILE A 181 -10.22 7.80 13.09
CA ILE A 181 -9.11 7.06 12.52
C ILE A 181 -9.63 6.29 11.31
N SER A 182 -9.01 6.52 10.16
CA SER A 182 -9.39 5.79 8.93
C SER A 182 -8.82 4.38 8.97
N VAL A 183 -9.68 3.38 8.85
CA VAL A 183 -9.27 1.96 8.69
C VAL A 183 -9.83 1.44 7.39
N GLY A 184 -9.02 0.75 6.59
CA GLY A 184 -9.51 0.23 5.33
C GLY A 184 -8.52 -0.67 4.59
N THR A 185 -8.97 -1.18 3.46
CA THR A 185 -8.07 -1.83 2.51
C THR A 185 -7.33 -0.78 1.68
N VAL A 186 -6.30 -1.19 0.97
CA VAL A 186 -5.51 -0.28 0.11
C VAL A 186 -6.38 0.52 -0.86
N HIS A 187 -7.43 -0.10 -1.42
CA HIS A 187 -8.35 0.58 -2.34
C HIS A 187 -9.14 1.72 -1.66
N THR A 188 -9.49 1.57 -0.39
CA THR A 188 -10.18 2.62 0.38
C THR A 188 -9.31 3.87 0.57
N PHE A 189 -7.99 3.70 0.58
CA PHE A 189 -7.02 4.79 0.73
C PHE A 189 -6.56 5.40 -0.60
N GLN A 190 -7.09 4.95 -1.72
CA GLN A 190 -6.73 5.54 -3.01
C GLN A 190 -7.13 7.02 -3.06
N GLY A 191 -6.15 7.90 -3.27
CA GLY A 191 -6.33 9.36 -3.23
C GLY A 191 -6.20 10.00 -1.83
N ALA A 192 -6.32 9.24 -0.75
CA ALA A 192 -6.13 9.75 0.62
C ALA A 192 -4.65 9.66 1.05
N GLU A 193 -4.24 10.53 1.96
CA GLU A 193 -2.89 10.52 2.55
C GLU A 193 -2.96 10.87 4.04
N ARG A 194 -2.03 10.36 4.84
CA ARG A 194 -1.96 10.58 6.29
C ARG A 194 -0.52 10.89 6.71
N LYS A 195 -0.37 11.53 7.88
CA LYS A 195 0.96 11.71 8.47
C LYS A 195 1.59 10.38 8.78
N ILE A 196 0.83 9.48 9.38
CA ILE A 196 1.25 8.15 9.80
C ILE A 196 0.35 7.12 9.13
N ILE A 197 0.93 6.15 8.46
CA ILE A 197 0.23 4.97 7.97
C ILE A 197 0.73 3.76 8.76
N ILE A 198 -0.21 2.98 9.26
CA ILE A 198 0.03 1.66 9.86
C ILE A 198 -0.42 0.60 8.86
N LEU A 199 0.46 -0.32 8.52
CA LEU A 199 0.15 -1.51 7.74
C LEU A 199 -0.02 -2.71 8.69
N SER A 200 -1.22 -3.27 8.74
CA SER A 200 -1.53 -4.53 9.40
C SER A 200 -1.34 -5.67 8.39
N THR A 201 -0.32 -6.51 8.59
CA THR A 201 0.05 -7.56 7.62
C THR A 201 -0.87 -8.77 7.68
N VAL A 202 -1.35 -9.09 8.88
CA VAL A 202 -2.28 -10.19 9.19
C VAL A 202 -1.64 -11.58 9.21
N TYR A 203 -0.63 -11.80 8.38
CA TYR A 203 -0.01 -13.12 8.22
C TYR A 203 0.81 -13.54 9.43
N GLY A 204 0.71 -14.81 9.79
CA GLY A 204 1.65 -15.46 10.70
C GLY A 204 2.85 -16.04 9.93
N SER A 205 3.89 -16.43 10.67
CA SER A 205 5.17 -16.92 10.11
C SER A 205 5.01 -18.12 9.16
N LYS A 206 3.99 -18.94 9.38
CA LYS A 206 3.70 -20.15 8.58
C LYS A 206 2.67 -19.94 7.45
N ASP A 207 2.07 -18.76 7.34
CA ASP A 207 1.08 -18.47 6.29
C ASP A 207 1.71 -18.14 4.93
N GLY A 208 2.88 -17.51 4.93
CA GLY A 208 3.43 -16.82 3.77
C GLY A 208 2.65 -15.54 3.43
N CYS A 209 3.27 -14.61 2.71
CA CYS A 209 2.72 -13.27 2.43
C CYS A 209 2.28 -13.11 0.97
N PHE A 210 1.61 -14.10 0.42
CA PHE A 210 1.25 -14.17 -1.00
C PHE A 210 0.55 -12.89 -1.51
N PHE A 211 -0.42 -12.35 -0.78
CA PHE A 211 -1.17 -11.18 -1.25
C PHE A 211 -0.29 -9.91 -1.34
N ILE A 212 0.65 -9.74 -0.41
CA ILE A 212 1.61 -8.64 -0.44
C ILE A 212 2.52 -8.75 -1.66
N ASP A 213 2.99 -9.96 -1.96
CA ASP A 213 3.92 -10.20 -3.06
C ASP A 213 3.25 -10.26 -4.44
N ALA A 214 2.00 -10.71 -4.51
CA ALA A 214 1.28 -10.86 -5.77
C ALA A 214 0.97 -9.51 -6.44
N ASN A 215 0.87 -8.43 -5.68
CA ASN A 215 0.49 -7.13 -6.22
C ASN A 215 1.38 -5.99 -5.74
N LYS A 216 2.48 -5.77 -6.45
CA LYS A 216 3.43 -4.67 -6.19
C LYS A 216 2.76 -3.30 -6.21
N SER A 217 1.77 -3.10 -7.09
CA SER A 217 1.05 -1.83 -7.20
C SER A 217 0.24 -1.51 -5.95
N LEU A 218 -0.36 -2.50 -5.29
CA LEU A 218 -1.05 -2.30 -4.02
C LEU A 218 -0.09 -1.84 -2.92
N MET A 219 1.08 -2.46 -2.82
CA MET A 219 2.09 -2.06 -1.84
C MET A 219 2.66 -0.67 -2.13
N ASN A 220 2.87 -0.33 -3.41
CA ASN A 220 3.24 1.03 -3.82
C ASN A 220 2.19 2.05 -3.36
N VAL A 221 0.89 1.76 -3.58
CA VAL A 221 -0.19 2.64 -3.12
C VAL A 221 -0.19 2.73 -1.59
N ALA A 222 -0.12 1.63 -0.86
CA ALA A 222 -0.16 1.62 0.60
C ALA A 222 0.96 2.48 1.23
N VAL A 223 2.21 2.25 0.81
CA VAL A 223 3.37 2.96 1.36
C VAL A 223 3.35 4.43 0.98
N SER A 224 3.02 4.76 -0.27
CA SER A 224 2.96 6.15 -0.73
C SER A 224 1.82 6.99 -0.12
N ARG A 225 0.95 6.40 0.72
CA ARG A 225 -0.06 7.15 1.51
C ARG A 225 0.53 7.80 2.75
N ALA A 226 1.68 7.34 3.22
CA ALA A 226 2.37 7.91 4.37
C ALA A 226 3.12 9.18 3.98
N LYS A 227 2.89 10.27 4.71
CA LYS A 227 3.71 11.47 4.56
C LYS A 227 5.00 11.36 5.36
N ASP A 228 4.88 11.13 6.66
CA ASP A 228 5.95 11.29 7.62
C ASP A 228 6.44 9.94 8.19
N TYR A 229 5.51 8.98 8.40
CA TYR A 229 5.82 7.68 9.02
C TYR A 229 5.01 6.55 8.39
N PHE A 230 5.69 5.44 8.18
CA PHE A 230 5.07 4.19 7.75
C PHE A 230 5.47 3.05 8.69
N PHE A 231 4.51 2.48 9.40
CA PHE A 231 4.75 1.43 10.39
C PHE A 231 4.10 0.12 10.00
N VAL A 232 4.85 -0.96 10.14
CA VAL A 232 4.38 -2.33 9.89
C VAL A 232 4.07 -3.00 11.24
N PHE A 233 2.86 -3.48 11.39
CA PHE A 233 2.42 -4.29 12.53
C PHE A 233 2.17 -5.70 12.05
N GLY A 234 2.83 -6.69 12.65
CA GLY A 234 2.71 -8.08 12.28
C GLY A 234 3.96 -8.89 12.56
N ASP A 235 3.98 -10.12 12.07
CA ASP A 235 5.14 -11.00 12.20
C ASP A 235 6.07 -10.82 10.98
N LEU A 236 7.25 -10.23 11.19
CA LEU A 236 8.24 -10.06 10.13
C LEU A 236 8.77 -11.39 9.57
N ASN A 237 8.60 -12.51 10.31
CA ASN A 237 9.01 -13.82 9.82
C ASN A 237 8.11 -14.34 8.69
N CYS A 238 6.91 -13.77 8.51
CA CYS A 238 6.07 -14.07 7.36
C CYS A 238 6.58 -13.44 6.06
N LEU A 239 7.40 -12.38 6.15
CA LEU A 239 7.94 -11.68 5.01
C LEU A 239 9.18 -12.40 4.47
N LYS A 240 9.34 -12.39 3.15
CA LYS A 240 10.49 -13.03 2.49
C LYS A 240 11.80 -12.31 2.79
N ASP A 241 12.90 -13.01 2.62
CA ASP A 241 14.24 -12.42 2.75
C ASP A 241 14.79 -11.90 1.40
N THR A 242 14.12 -12.20 0.29
CA THR A 242 14.55 -11.81 -1.05
C THR A 242 14.13 -10.40 -1.40
N LYS A 243 15.09 -9.51 -1.69
CA LYS A 243 14.84 -8.10 -2.05
C LYS A 243 14.04 -7.92 -3.36
N SER A 244 13.87 -8.96 -4.15
CA SER A 244 13.09 -8.92 -5.41
C SER A 244 11.58 -9.00 -5.19
N SER A 245 11.13 -9.42 -4.00
CA SER A 245 9.73 -9.45 -3.61
C SER A 245 9.31 -8.17 -2.88
N ALA A 246 8.01 -7.84 -2.94
CA ALA A 246 7.48 -6.68 -2.24
C ALA A 246 7.64 -6.82 -0.71
N SER A 247 7.38 -8.02 -0.18
CA SER A 247 7.53 -8.32 1.24
C SER A 247 8.98 -8.30 1.69
N GLY A 248 9.91 -8.85 0.92
CA GLY A 248 11.32 -8.88 1.29
C GLY A 248 11.99 -7.48 1.22
N LEU A 249 11.59 -6.66 0.26
CA LEU A 249 12.02 -5.28 0.23
C LEU A 249 11.47 -4.50 1.43
N LEU A 250 10.19 -4.73 1.80
CA LEU A 250 9.58 -4.12 2.97
C LEU A 250 10.32 -4.51 4.25
N LYS A 251 10.57 -5.83 4.43
CA LYS A 251 11.35 -6.34 5.57
C LYS A 251 12.70 -5.64 5.69
N LYS A 252 13.41 -5.47 4.57
CA LYS A 252 14.69 -4.77 4.56
C LYS A 252 14.56 -3.31 5.03
N CYS A 253 13.53 -2.59 4.58
CA CYS A 253 13.35 -1.17 4.93
C CYS A 253 13.01 -0.95 6.41
N VAL A 254 12.30 -1.89 7.05
CA VAL A 254 11.86 -1.74 8.45
C VAL A 254 12.76 -2.46 9.45
N ASN A 255 13.61 -3.40 9.00
CA ASN A 255 14.44 -4.23 9.88
C ASN A 255 15.42 -3.37 10.69
N GLY A 256 15.44 -3.61 12.00
CA GLY A 256 16.24 -2.81 12.95
C GLY A 256 15.52 -1.55 13.48
N ASN A 257 14.38 -1.18 12.92
CA ASN A 257 13.62 0.05 13.24
C ASN A 257 12.38 -0.27 14.10
N GLN A 258 12.55 -0.90 15.25
CA GLN A 258 11.44 -1.25 16.16
C GLN A 258 10.83 0.01 16.81
N ILE A 259 9.47 0.03 16.92
CA ILE A 259 8.68 1.11 17.51
C ILE A 259 7.89 0.64 18.74
#